data_507eb57df6e10f17abee5fba88eaee0e
#
_entry.id   507eb57df6e10f17abee5fba88eaee0e
#
_cell.length_a   1.000
_cell.length_b   1.000
_cell.length_c   1.000
_cell.angle_alpha   90.00
_cell.angle_beta   90.00
_cell.angle_gamma   90.00
#
_symmetry.space_group_name_H-M   'P 1'
#
loop_
_entity.id
_entity.type
_entity.pdbx_description
1 polymer ?
#
loop_
_entity_poly.entity_id
_entity_poly.type
_entity_poly.pdbx_seq_one_letter_code
_entity_poly.pdbx_strand_id
1 'polypeptide(L)'
;MKILEDVNMSKVDVVEILKKSDALLEGHFLLSSGKHSNRYVQCAKVLRFPQYAEQVLSTVVEQIKDLDIDLVVGPAMGGVIVSYELGRQLNKETVFTERKDGVMELRRGFEVKPGAKIIIAEDVVTTGKSTIETKEALEKLGGEVIGVACIANRTSKDIGMPIYSAIKLD
;
A
#
# COMPACT_ATOMS: atom_id res chain seq x y z
N MET A 1 22.80 -14.75 -24.89
CA MET A 1 23.28 -14.71 -23.49
C MET A 1 22.75 -13.55 -22.68
N LYS A 2 22.61 -12.37 -23.24
CA LYS A 2 22.02 -11.21 -22.51
C LYS A 2 20.55 -11.38 -22.15
N ILE A 3 19.80 -12.16 -22.89
CA ILE A 3 18.36 -12.34 -22.71
C ILE A 3 18.03 -13.18 -21.46
N LEU A 4 18.94 -14.06 -21.04
CA LEU A 4 18.72 -14.93 -19.87
C LEU A 4 19.02 -14.24 -18.55
N GLU A 5 19.86 -13.22 -18.55
CA GLU A 5 20.16 -12.44 -17.35
C GLU A 5 19.02 -11.48 -17.01
N ASP A 6 18.37 -10.89 -18.02
CA ASP A 6 17.25 -9.97 -17.83
C ASP A 6 16.01 -10.67 -17.25
N VAL A 7 15.80 -11.96 -17.57
CA VAL A 7 14.65 -12.73 -17.07
C VAL A 7 14.78 -13.05 -15.58
N ASN A 8 16.01 -13.21 -15.07
CA ASN A 8 16.24 -13.52 -13.66
C ASN A 8 16.19 -12.29 -12.75
N MET A 9 16.44 -11.09 -13.29
CA MET A 9 16.40 -9.86 -12.51
C MET A 9 14.99 -9.30 -12.30
N SER A 10 14.00 -9.77 -13.06
CA SER A 10 12.63 -9.24 -13.02
C SER A 10 11.70 -9.94 -12.03
N LYS A 11 12.13 -11.04 -11.40
CA LYS A 11 11.28 -11.83 -10.49
C LYS A 11 11.64 -11.57 -9.04
N VAL A 12 10.87 -10.71 -8.40
CA VAL A 12 10.93 -10.54 -6.96
C VAL A 12 10.03 -11.60 -6.32
N ASP A 13 10.59 -12.41 -5.43
CA ASP A 13 9.82 -13.35 -4.63
C ASP A 13 9.34 -12.65 -3.36
N VAL A 14 8.13 -12.11 -3.44
CA VAL A 14 7.51 -11.36 -2.34
C VAL A 14 7.35 -12.23 -1.09
N VAL A 15 6.88 -13.45 -1.24
CA VAL A 15 6.66 -14.37 -0.10
C VAL A 15 7.97 -14.66 0.62
N GLU A 16 9.03 -14.92 -0.12
CA GLU A 16 10.36 -15.16 0.48
C GLU A 16 10.84 -13.95 1.26
N ILE A 17 10.72 -12.74 0.70
CA ILE A 17 11.15 -11.51 1.36
C ILE A 17 10.33 -11.26 2.62
N LEU A 18 9.02 -11.47 2.58
CA LEU A 18 8.16 -11.31 3.74
C LEU A 18 8.50 -12.31 4.85
N LYS A 19 8.81 -13.55 4.49
CA LYS A 19 9.24 -14.58 5.46
C LYS A 19 10.61 -14.26 6.05
N LYS A 20 11.59 -13.88 5.25
CA LYS A 20 12.93 -13.50 5.70
C LYS A 20 12.92 -12.36 6.70
N SER A 21 12.02 -11.41 6.53
CA SER A 21 11.89 -10.24 7.39
C SER A 21 10.98 -10.47 8.59
N ASP A 22 10.44 -11.67 8.75
CA ASP A 22 9.44 -12.03 9.76
C ASP A 22 8.11 -11.24 9.62
N ALA A 23 7.86 -10.70 8.44
CA ALA A 23 6.62 -9.99 8.16
C ALA A 23 5.46 -10.94 7.88
N LEU A 24 5.75 -12.13 7.36
CA LEU A 24 4.76 -13.17 7.11
C LEU A 24 5.10 -14.39 7.96
N LEU A 25 4.17 -14.77 8.83
CA LEU A 25 4.26 -15.96 9.67
C LEU A 25 3.17 -16.96 9.29
N GLU A 26 3.53 -18.22 9.24
CA GLU A 26 2.60 -19.34 9.05
C GLU A 26 2.36 -20.04 10.37
N GLY A 27 1.13 -20.50 10.61
CA GLY A 27 0.75 -21.15 11.85
C GLY A 27 -0.75 -21.08 12.05
N HIS A 28 -1.18 -20.95 13.30
CA HIS A 28 -2.59 -20.76 13.63
C HIS A 28 -2.74 -19.47 14.44
N PHE A 29 -3.42 -18.49 13.86
CA PHE A 29 -3.51 -17.15 14.42
C PHE A 29 -4.96 -16.70 14.56
N LEU A 30 -5.24 -16.00 15.66
CA LEU A 30 -6.49 -15.31 15.87
C LEU A 30 -6.28 -13.84 15.42
N LEU A 31 -7.04 -13.43 14.42
CA LEU A 31 -6.95 -12.07 13.89
C LEU A 31 -7.77 -11.09 14.73
N SER A 32 -7.48 -9.81 14.60
CA SER A 32 -8.24 -8.73 15.28
C SER A 32 -9.72 -8.72 14.94
N SER A 33 -10.09 -9.28 13.78
CA SER A 33 -11.48 -9.47 13.35
C SER A 33 -12.21 -10.59 14.11
N GLY A 34 -11.52 -11.36 14.95
CA GLY A 34 -12.04 -12.57 15.60
C GLY A 34 -11.97 -13.82 14.74
N LYS A 35 -11.52 -13.70 13.49
CA LYS A 35 -11.36 -14.84 12.58
C LYS A 35 -10.01 -15.52 12.81
N HIS A 36 -9.95 -16.80 12.51
CA HIS A 36 -8.70 -17.57 12.52
C HIS A 36 -8.08 -17.58 11.13
N SER A 37 -6.75 -17.54 11.07
CA SER A 37 -5.98 -17.66 9.84
C SER A 37 -4.74 -18.50 10.06
N ASN A 38 -4.29 -19.18 9.01
CA ASN A 38 -3.01 -19.88 9.01
C ASN A 38 -1.84 -18.96 8.67
N ARG A 39 -2.10 -17.68 8.42
CA ARG A 39 -1.09 -16.67 8.10
C ARG A 39 -1.33 -15.40 8.89
N TYR A 40 -0.23 -14.83 9.39
CA TYR A 40 -0.21 -13.54 10.05
C TYR A 40 0.77 -12.61 9.34
N VAL A 41 0.35 -11.37 9.09
CA VAL A 41 1.16 -10.36 8.41
C VAL A 41 1.38 -9.16 9.31
N GLN A 42 2.66 -8.77 9.46
CA GLN A 42 3.07 -7.53 10.12
C GLN A 42 4.03 -6.78 9.19
N CYS A 43 3.48 -5.90 8.37
CA CYS A 43 4.23 -5.21 7.32
C CYS A 43 5.32 -4.28 7.85
N ALA A 44 5.17 -3.75 9.07
CA ALA A 44 6.23 -2.94 9.68
C ALA A 44 7.58 -3.67 9.72
N LYS A 45 7.57 -4.98 9.80
CA LYS A 45 8.79 -5.78 9.85
C LYS A 45 9.55 -5.80 8.53
N VAL A 46 8.87 -5.85 7.40
CA VAL A 46 9.53 -5.75 6.09
C VAL A 46 9.94 -4.31 5.81
N LEU A 47 9.13 -3.35 6.23
CA LEU A 47 9.39 -1.92 5.99
C LEU A 47 10.59 -1.39 6.78
N ARG A 48 11.01 -2.06 7.85
CA ARG A 48 12.24 -1.69 8.57
C ARG A 48 13.51 -1.92 7.74
N PHE A 49 13.41 -2.69 6.65
CA PHE A 49 14.52 -2.92 5.72
C PHE A 49 14.21 -2.21 4.40
N PRO A 50 14.78 -1.01 4.16
CA PRO A 50 14.47 -0.24 2.95
C PRO A 50 14.69 -1.00 1.65
N GLN A 51 15.74 -1.84 1.57
CA GLN A 51 16.02 -2.64 0.39
C GLN A 51 14.92 -3.68 0.11
N TYR A 52 14.36 -4.27 1.15
CA TYR A 52 13.24 -5.20 1.01
C TYR A 52 11.94 -4.48 0.65
N ALA A 53 11.70 -3.33 1.27
CA ALA A 53 10.56 -2.49 0.93
C ALA A 53 10.59 -2.09 -0.54
N GLU A 54 11.75 -1.68 -1.06
CA GLU A 54 11.94 -1.35 -2.46
C GLU A 54 11.58 -2.53 -3.37
N GLN A 55 12.08 -3.72 -3.08
CA GLN A 55 11.81 -4.91 -3.89
C GLN A 55 10.35 -5.32 -3.87
N VAL A 56 9.74 -5.37 -2.68
CA VAL A 56 8.32 -5.74 -2.53
C VAL A 56 7.43 -4.73 -3.25
N LEU A 57 7.65 -3.45 -3.04
CA LEU A 57 6.83 -2.40 -3.63
C LEU A 57 7.10 -2.21 -5.14
N SER A 58 8.24 -2.65 -5.65
CA SER A 58 8.49 -2.66 -7.09
C SER A 58 7.47 -3.52 -7.84
N THR A 59 6.97 -4.58 -7.22
CA THR A 59 5.93 -5.43 -7.82
C THR A 59 4.59 -4.72 -7.93
N VAL A 60 4.31 -3.80 -7.01
CA VAL A 60 3.12 -2.95 -7.05
C VAL A 60 3.30 -1.85 -8.10
N VAL A 61 4.49 -1.24 -8.16
CA VAL A 61 4.81 -0.21 -9.17
C VAL A 61 4.61 -0.75 -10.58
N GLU A 62 5.00 -1.99 -10.85
CA GLU A 62 4.78 -2.63 -12.15
C GLU A 62 3.29 -2.65 -12.54
N GLN A 63 2.39 -2.73 -11.58
CA GLN A 63 0.95 -2.75 -11.82
C GLN A 63 0.36 -1.36 -12.07
N ILE A 64 0.98 -0.30 -11.57
CA ILE A 64 0.40 1.05 -11.57
C ILE A 64 1.23 2.10 -12.34
N LYS A 65 2.41 1.76 -12.81
CA LYS A 65 3.33 2.71 -13.46
C LYS A 65 2.77 3.40 -14.69
N ASP A 66 1.83 2.77 -15.39
CA ASP A 66 1.21 3.32 -16.59
C ASP A 66 -0.10 4.07 -16.31
N LEU A 67 -0.52 4.13 -15.05
CA LEU A 67 -1.66 4.93 -14.64
C LEU A 67 -1.24 6.41 -14.55
N ASP A 68 -2.21 7.28 -14.84
CA ASP A 68 -2.03 8.72 -14.69
C ASP A 68 -2.20 9.10 -13.21
N ILE A 69 -1.08 9.21 -12.48
CA ILE A 69 -1.05 9.49 -11.05
C ILE A 69 -0.39 10.84 -10.82
N ASP A 70 -1.05 11.71 -10.05
CA ASP A 70 -0.51 13.00 -9.66
C ASP A 70 0.04 13.00 -8.24
N LEU A 71 -0.54 12.19 -7.35
CA LEU A 71 -0.26 12.24 -5.92
C LEU A 71 -0.42 10.85 -5.30
N VAL A 72 0.49 10.51 -4.40
CA VAL A 72 0.39 9.28 -3.58
C VAL A 72 0.10 9.70 -2.14
N VAL A 73 -0.93 9.15 -1.55
CA VAL A 73 -1.36 9.49 -0.18
C VAL A 73 -1.40 8.25 0.69
N GLY A 74 -0.68 8.27 1.80
CA GLY A 74 -0.67 7.19 2.76
C GLY A 74 -1.42 7.56 4.04
N PRO A 75 -2.41 6.78 4.47
CA PRO A 75 -2.99 6.97 5.80
C PRO A 75 -1.99 6.62 6.89
N ALA A 76 -1.77 7.53 7.83
CA ALA A 76 -0.91 7.23 8.97
C ALA A 76 -1.55 6.15 9.85
N MET A 77 -0.77 5.31 10.45
CA MET A 77 0.69 5.26 10.39
C MET A 77 1.19 4.32 9.29
N GLY A 78 0.52 3.20 9.03
CA GLY A 78 1.00 2.10 8.19
C GLY A 78 1.26 2.48 6.74
N GLY A 79 0.52 3.44 6.20
CA GLY A 79 0.66 3.88 4.82
C GLY A 79 1.76 4.91 4.58
N VAL A 80 2.35 5.49 5.62
CA VAL A 80 3.32 6.59 5.45
C VAL A 80 4.59 6.12 4.75
N ILE A 81 5.21 5.06 5.24
CA ILE A 81 6.44 4.53 4.61
C ILE A 81 6.14 3.97 3.22
N VAL A 82 5.02 3.25 3.07
CA VAL A 82 4.61 2.68 1.78
C VAL A 82 4.42 3.78 0.75
N SER A 83 3.71 4.85 1.10
CA SER A 83 3.49 5.98 0.20
C SER A 83 4.80 6.66 -0.22
N TYR A 84 5.69 6.84 0.72
CA TYR A 84 6.99 7.47 0.46
C TYR A 84 7.81 6.67 -0.55
N GLU A 85 7.92 5.36 -0.35
CA GLU A 85 8.65 4.48 -1.26
C GLU A 85 7.99 4.36 -2.64
N LEU A 86 6.67 4.25 -2.68
CA LEU A 86 5.94 4.24 -3.96
C LEU A 86 6.15 5.55 -4.74
N GLY A 87 6.05 6.68 -4.05
CA GLY A 87 6.29 7.99 -4.68
C GLY A 87 7.73 8.13 -5.18
N ARG A 88 8.69 7.61 -4.44
CA ARG A 88 10.09 7.59 -4.88
C ARG A 88 10.25 6.82 -6.19
N GLN A 89 9.69 5.61 -6.26
CA GLN A 89 9.80 4.79 -7.48
C GLN A 89 9.03 5.38 -8.66
N LEU A 90 7.86 5.97 -8.40
CA LEU A 90 7.02 6.59 -9.42
C LEU A 90 7.45 8.02 -9.77
N ASN A 91 8.34 8.60 -9.01
CA ASN A 91 8.74 10.00 -9.09
C ASN A 91 7.53 10.94 -8.97
N LYS A 92 6.73 10.72 -7.93
CA LYS A 92 5.53 11.51 -7.63
C LYS A 92 5.59 12.05 -6.21
N GLU A 93 4.90 13.16 -5.99
CA GLU A 93 4.71 13.76 -4.68
C GLU A 93 3.97 12.78 -3.76
N THR A 94 4.38 12.73 -2.49
CA THR A 94 3.73 11.92 -1.45
C THR A 94 3.34 12.79 -0.28
N VAL A 95 2.15 12.55 0.23
CA VAL A 95 1.65 13.15 1.46
C VAL A 95 0.97 12.07 2.29
N PHE A 96 0.52 12.42 3.48
CA PHE A 96 -0.18 11.44 4.33
C PHE A 96 -1.36 12.08 5.05
N THR A 97 -2.37 11.25 5.31
CA THR A 97 -3.51 11.61 6.15
C THR A 97 -3.28 11.05 7.54
N GLU A 98 -3.94 11.66 8.52
CA GLU A 98 -3.85 11.24 9.91
C GLU A 98 -5.17 11.51 10.63
N ARG A 99 -5.42 10.77 11.71
CA ARG A 99 -6.62 10.99 12.50
C ARG A 99 -6.42 12.14 13.46
N LYS A 100 -7.38 13.06 13.46
CA LYS A 100 -7.53 14.09 14.47
C LYS A 100 -8.92 13.94 15.08
N ASP A 101 -8.96 13.68 16.38
CA ASP A 101 -10.22 13.47 17.09
C ASP A 101 -11.09 12.38 16.44
N GLY A 102 -10.44 11.30 16.00
CA GLY A 102 -11.08 10.15 15.36
C GLY A 102 -11.43 10.32 13.88
N VAL A 103 -11.18 11.48 13.29
CA VAL A 103 -11.50 11.78 11.88
C VAL A 103 -10.23 11.78 11.03
N MET A 104 -10.27 11.08 9.92
CA MET A 104 -9.16 11.06 8.96
C MET A 104 -9.11 12.38 8.18
N GLU A 105 -7.97 13.07 8.24
CA GLU A 105 -7.78 14.39 7.64
C GLU A 105 -6.45 14.52 6.94
N LEU A 106 -6.41 15.32 5.89
CA LEU A 106 -5.15 15.80 5.29
C LEU A 106 -4.74 17.07 6.04
N ARG A 107 -3.65 17.02 6.76
CA ARG A 107 -3.18 18.08 7.66
C ARG A 107 -1.81 18.61 7.22
N ARG A 108 -1.17 19.42 8.08
CA ARG A 108 0.21 19.90 7.93
C ARG A 108 0.44 20.79 6.71
N GLY A 109 -0.62 21.48 6.26
CA GLY A 109 -0.51 22.34 5.09
C GLY A 109 -0.45 21.61 3.75
N PHE A 110 -0.65 20.29 3.74
CA PHE A 110 -0.73 19.53 2.50
C PHE A 110 -1.99 19.91 1.74
N GLU A 111 -1.87 19.98 0.42
CA GLU A 111 -2.95 20.38 -0.46
C GLU A 111 -3.21 19.34 -1.54
N VAL A 112 -4.46 19.28 -1.99
CA VAL A 112 -4.86 18.49 -3.15
C VAL A 112 -5.30 19.47 -4.23
N LYS A 113 -4.64 19.43 -5.39
CA LYS A 113 -5.07 20.22 -6.54
C LYS A 113 -6.39 19.68 -7.08
N PRO A 114 -7.32 20.55 -7.50
CA PRO A 114 -8.58 20.08 -8.07
C PRO A 114 -8.37 19.13 -9.24
N GLY A 115 -9.03 17.98 -9.18
CA GLY A 115 -8.91 16.95 -10.20
C GLY A 115 -7.65 16.08 -10.12
N ALA A 116 -6.80 16.27 -9.10
CA ALA A 116 -5.60 15.45 -8.93
C ALA A 116 -5.97 13.97 -8.82
N LYS A 117 -5.30 13.13 -9.60
CA LYS A 117 -5.48 11.68 -9.57
C LYS A 117 -4.58 11.07 -8.51
N ILE A 118 -5.20 10.37 -7.58
CA ILE A 118 -4.57 9.92 -6.35
C ILE A 118 -4.58 8.41 -6.24
N ILE A 119 -3.43 7.85 -5.88
CA ILE A 119 -3.31 6.48 -5.36
C ILE A 119 -3.17 6.56 -3.85
N ILE A 120 -4.02 5.83 -3.13
CA ILE A 120 -3.87 5.64 -1.70
C ILE A 120 -2.91 4.48 -1.47
N ALA A 121 -1.93 4.67 -0.60
CA ALA A 121 -0.93 3.67 -0.28
C ALA A 121 -1.13 3.15 1.15
N GLU A 122 -1.27 1.84 1.29
CA GLU A 122 -1.49 1.16 2.56
C GLU A 122 -0.46 0.04 2.75
N ASP A 123 -0.21 -0.34 3.98
CA ASP A 123 0.57 -1.55 4.26
C ASP A 123 -0.29 -2.81 4.06
N VAL A 124 -1.43 -2.88 4.73
CA VAL A 124 -2.39 -3.98 4.62
C VAL A 124 -3.80 -3.41 4.47
N VAL A 125 -4.57 -3.99 3.55
CA VAL A 125 -6.01 -3.72 3.44
C VAL A 125 -6.77 -4.93 3.98
N THR A 126 -7.52 -4.73 5.06
CA THR A 126 -8.38 -5.77 5.66
C THR A 126 -9.86 -5.42 5.49
N THR A 127 -10.38 -4.51 6.28
CA THR A 127 -11.77 -4.03 6.14
C THR A 127 -11.87 -2.90 5.12
N GLY A 128 -10.79 -2.19 4.86
CA GLY A 128 -10.78 -1.01 4.01
C GLY A 128 -11.27 0.26 4.69
N LYS A 129 -11.52 0.22 6.00
CA LYS A 129 -12.07 1.36 6.74
C LYS A 129 -11.23 2.63 6.60
N SER A 130 -9.95 2.56 6.92
CA SER A 130 -9.05 3.73 6.83
C SER A 130 -8.87 4.20 5.39
N THR A 131 -8.86 3.26 4.45
CA THR A 131 -8.77 3.54 3.02
C THR A 131 -9.98 4.32 2.52
N ILE A 132 -11.18 3.86 2.89
CA ILE A 132 -12.44 4.51 2.50
C ILE A 132 -12.55 5.90 3.14
N GLU A 133 -12.21 6.03 4.41
CA GLU A 133 -12.20 7.32 5.10
C GLU A 133 -11.22 8.31 4.46
N THR A 134 -10.04 7.83 4.06
CA THR A 134 -9.05 8.64 3.36
C THR A 134 -9.56 9.08 1.99
N LYS A 135 -10.17 8.16 1.23
CA LYS A 135 -10.80 8.48 -0.05
C LYS A 135 -11.83 9.60 0.10
N GLU A 136 -12.72 9.48 1.08
CA GLU A 136 -13.76 10.49 1.34
C GLU A 136 -13.13 11.84 1.66
N ALA A 137 -12.12 11.87 2.52
CA ALA A 137 -11.43 13.10 2.90
C ALA A 137 -10.77 13.79 1.68
N LEU A 138 -10.10 13.01 0.83
CA LEU A 138 -9.41 13.54 -0.34
C LEU A 138 -10.38 14.01 -1.43
N GLU A 139 -11.48 13.31 -1.62
CA GLU A 139 -12.50 13.69 -2.60
C GLU A 139 -13.26 14.95 -2.20
N LYS A 140 -13.46 15.19 -0.91
CA LYS A 140 -13.99 16.45 -0.40
C LYS A 140 -13.07 17.64 -0.72
N LEU A 141 -11.78 17.39 -0.85
CA LEU A 141 -10.80 18.42 -1.22
C LEU A 141 -10.67 18.60 -2.74
N GLY A 142 -11.43 17.86 -3.51
CA GLY A 142 -11.42 17.96 -4.99
C GLY A 142 -10.54 16.95 -5.69
N GLY A 143 -9.93 16.01 -4.99
CA GLY A 143 -9.14 14.94 -5.60
C GLY A 143 -10.00 13.83 -6.19
N GLU A 144 -9.39 13.03 -7.06
CA GLU A 144 -9.98 11.84 -7.64
C GLU A 144 -9.14 10.63 -7.25
N VAL A 145 -9.66 9.78 -6.36
CA VAL A 145 -8.96 8.56 -5.94
C VAL A 145 -9.20 7.47 -6.96
N ILE A 146 -8.14 6.99 -7.60
CA ILE A 146 -8.22 6.02 -8.70
C ILE A 146 -7.90 4.59 -8.27
N GLY A 147 -7.40 4.39 -7.06
CA GLY A 147 -7.12 3.04 -6.55
C GLY A 147 -6.30 3.06 -5.29
N VAL A 148 -6.03 1.85 -4.81
CA VAL A 148 -5.23 1.59 -3.61
C VAL A 148 -4.05 0.70 -3.98
N ALA A 149 -2.86 1.06 -3.52
CA ALA A 149 -1.65 0.26 -3.62
C ALA A 149 -1.27 -0.21 -2.23
N CYS A 150 -0.98 -1.49 -2.04
CA CYS A 150 -0.63 -2.02 -0.72
C CYS A 150 0.35 -3.19 -0.83
N ILE A 151 0.97 -3.55 0.29
CA ILE A 151 1.80 -4.75 0.36
C ILE A 151 0.90 -5.98 0.38
N ALA A 152 -0.05 -6.04 1.30
CA ALA A 152 -0.93 -7.19 1.46
C ALA A 152 -2.41 -6.82 1.33
N ASN A 153 -3.11 -7.54 0.47
CA ASN A 153 -4.56 -7.45 0.37
C ASN A 153 -5.17 -8.66 1.07
N ARG A 154 -5.89 -8.42 2.15
CA ARG A 154 -6.62 -9.43 2.93
C ARG A 154 -8.13 -9.25 2.87
N THR A 155 -8.64 -8.37 2.02
CA THR A 155 -10.07 -8.15 1.91
C THR A 155 -10.69 -9.05 0.84
N SER A 156 -11.87 -9.59 1.14
CA SER A 156 -12.74 -10.26 0.18
C SER A 156 -13.86 -9.34 -0.29
N LYS A 157 -13.95 -8.13 0.26
CA LYS A 157 -15.01 -7.18 -0.04
C LYS A 157 -14.60 -6.26 -1.17
N ASP A 158 -15.60 -5.80 -1.93
CA ASP A 158 -15.42 -4.68 -2.85
C ASP A 158 -15.41 -3.38 -2.04
N ILE A 159 -14.30 -2.65 -2.09
CA ILE A 159 -14.17 -1.37 -1.39
C ILE A 159 -14.45 -0.16 -2.31
N GLY A 160 -14.98 -0.42 -3.50
CA GLY A 160 -15.36 0.61 -4.45
C GLY A 160 -14.23 1.19 -5.29
N MET A 161 -13.06 0.55 -5.27
CA MET A 161 -11.89 0.96 -6.07
C MET A 161 -10.95 -0.22 -6.27
N PRO A 162 -10.14 -0.24 -7.34
CA PRO A 162 -9.19 -1.31 -7.57
C PRO A 162 -8.09 -1.33 -6.49
N ILE A 163 -7.64 -2.52 -6.14
CA ILE A 163 -6.55 -2.75 -5.19
C ILE A 163 -5.40 -3.42 -5.93
N TYR A 164 -4.24 -2.78 -5.85
CA TYR A 164 -2.98 -3.28 -6.42
C TYR A 164 -2.09 -3.73 -5.28
N SER A 165 -1.83 -5.02 -5.16
CA SER A 165 -1.09 -5.56 -4.03
C SER A 165 0.14 -6.36 -4.45
N ALA A 166 1.14 -6.43 -3.57
CA ALA A 166 2.27 -7.31 -3.75
C ALA A 166 1.90 -8.77 -3.47
N ILE A 167 1.00 -8.99 -2.50
CA ILE A 167 0.50 -10.32 -2.16
C ILE A 167 -0.98 -10.24 -1.78
N LYS A 168 -1.73 -11.28 -2.16
CA LYS A 168 -3.11 -11.45 -1.73
C LYS A 168 -3.18 -12.61 -0.76
N LEU A 169 -3.80 -12.39 0.40
CA LEU A 169 -3.98 -13.38 1.46
C LEU A 169 -5.45 -13.52 1.79
N ASP A 170 -5.84 -14.73 2.15
CA ASP A 170 -7.20 -15.02 2.63
C ASP A 170 -7.40 -14.58 4.08
#